data_aea317e32785240479aa6d12e8a7c813
#
_entry.id   aea317e32785240479aa6d12e8a7c813
#
_cell.length_a   1.000
_cell.length_b   1.000
_cell.length_c   1.000
_cell.angle_alpha   90.00
_cell.angle_beta   90.00
_cell.angle_gamma   90.00
#
_symmetry.space_group_name_H-M   'P 1'
#
loop_
_entity.id
_entity.type
_entity.pdbx_description
1 polymer ?
#
loop_
_entity_poly.entity_id
_entity_poly.type
_entity_poly.pdbx_seq_one_letter_code
_entity_poly.pdbx_strand_id
1 'polypeptide(L)'
;MNPRPNSAPGDAVCDFSILRELRKRESLSIAEVAERSGVSASVISKLERNRTAAELDTCYRLARVFGMTLSDLISLAEGRTAHLVAEERYRSGGFAFRRVAYGNIRCMAATAPKGARLSTPELHKDDYELLWVRKGRINFHLPNEDHLLEPGMSIQFDALISHTYEVLEECELFIAHIRKGKRF
;
A
#
# COMPACT_ATOMS: atom_id res chain seq x y z
N MET A 1 5.17 -21.21 15.24
CA MET A 1 4.39 -21.92 14.21
C MET A 1 2.97 -22.03 14.74
N ASN A 2 2.10 -21.07 14.40
CA ASN A 2 0.72 -21.05 14.90
C ASN A 2 -0.15 -21.80 13.89
N PRO A 3 -0.94 -22.80 14.30
CA PRO A 3 -1.80 -23.55 13.41
C PRO A 3 -2.91 -22.65 12.87
N ARG A 4 -3.15 -22.71 11.56
CA ARG A 4 -4.31 -22.09 10.92
C ARG A 4 -5.58 -22.70 11.52
N PRO A 5 -6.62 -21.90 11.80
CA PRO A 5 -7.91 -22.49 12.13
C PRO A 5 -8.40 -23.28 10.91
N ASN A 6 -8.73 -24.53 11.17
CA ASN A 6 -9.26 -25.51 10.23
C ASN A 6 -10.66 -25.03 9.83
N SER A 7 -10.82 -24.41 8.67
CA SER A 7 -12.14 -24.13 8.10
C SER A 7 -12.79 -25.46 7.72
N ALA A 8 -13.98 -25.72 8.24
CA ALA A 8 -14.77 -26.88 7.89
C ALA A 8 -15.15 -26.85 6.39
N PRO A 9 -15.27 -28.01 5.71
CA PRO A 9 -15.72 -28.04 4.32
C PRO A 9 -17.18 -27.58 4.24
N GLY A 10 -17.42 -26.33 3.82
CA GLY A 10 -18.73 -25.71 3.72
C GLY A 10 -18.77 -24.22 4.06
N ASP A 11 -17.71 -23.67 4.65
CA ASP A 11 -17.64 -22.23 4.91
C ASP A 11 -17.47 -21.46 3.59
N ALA A 12 -18.31 -20.43 3.39
CA ALA A 12 -18.22 -19.58 2.23
C ALA A 12 -16.80 -18.99 2.12
N VAL A 13 -16.15 -19.20 0.99
CA VAL A 13 -14.79 -18.71 0.73
C VAL A 13 -14.70 -17.18 0.83
N CYS A 14 -15.84 -16.49 0.64
CA CYS A 14 -15.94 -15.03 0.70
C CYS A 14 -17.12 -14.59 1.56
N ASP A 15 -16.86 -13.67 2.48
CA ASP A 15 -17.86 -12.99 3.31
C ASP A 15 -18.19 -11.61 2.71
N PHE A 16 -19.28 -11.53 1.95
CA PHE A 16 -19.72 -10.29 1.34
C PHE A 16 -20.48 -9.35 2.29
N SER A 17 -20.60 -9.65 3.59
CA SER A 17 -21.12 -8.69 4.58
C SER A 17 -20.31 -7.41 4.63
N ILE A 18 -19.04 -7.47 4.21
CA ILE A 18 -18.15 -6.30 4.04
C ILE A 18 -18.76 -5.20 3.17
N LEU A 19 -19.59 -5.56 2.17
CA LEU A 19 -20.28 -4.58 1.32
C LEU A 19 -21.16 -3.64 2.15
N ARG A 20 -21.79 -4.16 3.22
CA ARG A 20 -22.61 -3.35 4.12
C ARG A 20 -21.76 -2.33 4.89
N GLU A 21 -20.57 -2.72 5.32
CA GLU A 21 -19.65 -1.82 6.04
C GLU A 21 -19.09 -0.74 5.09
N LEU A 22 -18.70 -1.12 3.87
CA LEU A 22 -18.28 -0.18 2.82
C LEU A 22 -19.40 0.84 2.52
N ARG A 23 -20.62 0.35 2.28
CA ARG A 23 -21.77 1.21 2.00
C ARG A 23 -22.06 2.19 3.14
N LYS A 24 -22.04 1.73 4.39
CA LYS A 24 -22.27 2.59 5.56
C LYS A 24 -21.18 3.65 5.71
N ARG A 25 -19.92 3.29 5.47
CA ARG A 25 -18.79 4.22 5.53
C ARG A 25 -18.94 5.37 4.52
N GLU A 26 -19.45 5.05 3.33
CA GLU A 26 -19.73 6.05 2.29
C GLU A 26 -21.12 6.71 2.47
N SER A 27 -21.85 6.41 3.57
CA SER A 27 -23.20 6.94 3.86
C SER A 27 -24.22 6.69 2.75
N LEU A 28 -24.08 5.56 2.02
CA LEU A 28 -24.95 5.20 0.91
C LEU A 28 -26.10 4.31 1.37
N SER A 29 -27.28 4.48 0.75
CA SER A 29 -28.39 3.53 0.82
C SER A 29 -28.15 2.34 -0.14
N ILE A 30 -28.89 1.23 0.04
CA ILE A 30 -28.86 0.12 -0.92
C ILE A 30 -29.36 0.57 -2.30
N ALA A 31 -30.32 1.49 -2.36
CA ALA A 31 -30.86 2.02 -3.60
C ALA A 31 -29.81 2.81 -4.39
N GLU A 32 -29.02 3.66 -3.72
CA GLU A 32 -27.94 4.41 -4.36
C GLU A 32 -26.81 3.50 -4.87
N VAL A 33 -26.45 2.47 -4.10
CA VAL A 33 -25.47 1.47 -4.58
C VAL A 33 -26.03 0.71 -5.80
N ALA A 34 -27.30 0.37 -5.80
CA ALA A 34 -27.96 -0.29 -6.93
C ALA A 34 -27.96 0.59 -8.19
N GLU A 35 -28.28 1.86 -8.06
CA GLU A 35 -28.27 2.83 -9.14
C GLU A 35 -26.86 2.99 -9.73
N ARG A 36 -25.82 3.19 -8.86
CA ARG A 36 -24.43 3.40 -9.30
C ARG A 36 -23.80 2.16 -9.91
N SER A 37 -24.14 0.96 -9.39
CA SER A 37 -23.55 -0.31 -9.87
C SER A 37 -24.31 -0.95 -11.02
N GLY A 38 -25.59 -0.61 -11.20
CA GLY A 38 -26.49 -1.37 -12.08
C GLY A 38 -26.83 -2.76 -11.57
N VAL A 39 -26.53 -3.08 -10.29
CA VAL A 39 -26.89 -4.33 -9.62
C VAL A 39 -28.19 -4.12 -8.84
N SER A 40 -29.14 -5.03 -8.94
CA SER A 40 -30.43 -4.86 -8.27
C SER A 40 -30.29 -4.78 -6.74
N ALA A 41 -31.09 -3.92 -6.10
CA ALA A 41 -31.13 -3.76 -4.65
C ALA A 41 -31.35 -5.08 -3.91
N SER A 42 -32.13 -6.00 -4.50
CA SER A 42 -32.38 -7.34 -3.96
C SER A 42 -31.11 -8.19 -3.92
N VAL A 43 -30.30 -8.16 -4.99
CA VAL A 43 -29.02 -8.89 -5.06
C VAL A 43 -28.05 -8.31 -4.04
N ILE A 44 -27.88 -6.98 -3.98
CA ILE A 44 -27.01 -6.31 -3.00
C ILE A 44 -27.40 -6.71 -1.57
N SER A 45 -28.69 -6.64 -1.24
CA SER A 45 -29.20 -7.01 0.08
C SER A 45 -28.96 -8.48 0.44
N LYS A 46 -29.01 -9.40 -0.55
CA LYS A 46 -28.67 -10.82 -0.34
C LYS A 46 -27.18 -11.02 -0.13
N LEU A 47 -26.33 -10.32 -0.89
CA LEU A 47 -24.88 -10.35 -0.72
C LEU A 47 -24.45 -9.81 0.65
N GLU A 48 -24.97 -8.64 1.07
CA GLU A 48 -24.70 -8.08 2.39
C GLU A 48 -25.09 -8.99 3.57
N ARG A 49 -25.93 -9.99 3.31
CA ARG A 49 -26.36 -11.00 4.30
C ARG A 49 -25.78 -12.39 4.04
N ASN A 50 -24.83 -12.50 3.13
CA ASN A 50 -24.24 -13.78 2.69
C ASN A 50 -25.26 -14.86 2.30
N ARG A 51 -26.38 -14.43 1.69
CA ARG A 51 -27.47 -15.34 1.27
C ARG A 51 -27.36 -15.77 -0.19
N THR A 52 -26.34 -15.31 -0.91
CA THR A 52 -26.05 -15.69 -2.30
C THR A 52 -24.57 -15.51 -2.57
N ALA A 53 -24.04 -16.29 -3.50
CA ALA A 53 -22.71 -16.05 -4.06
C ALA A 53 -22.78 -14.88 -5.05
N ALA A 54 -21.65 -14.15 -5.17
CA ALA A 54 -21.53 -13.07 -6.13
C ALA A 54 -20.86 -13.58 -7.41
N GLU A 55 -21.42 -13.23 -8.55
CA GLU A 55 -20.75 -13.40 -9.84
C GLU A 55 -19.61 -12.37 -9.98
N LEU A 56 -18.59 -12.70 -10.76
CA LEU A 56 -17.42 -11.87 -10.95
C LEU A 56 -17.75 -10.46 -11.49
N ASP A 57 -18.69 -10.37 -12.45
CA ASP A 57 -19.15 -9.09 -12.98
C ASP A 57 -19.88 -8.25 -11.92
N THR A 58 -20.70 -8.89 -11.07
CA THR A 58 -21.34 -8.23 -9.94
C THR A 58 -20.31 -7.68 -8.96
N CYS A 59 -19.30 -8.47 -8.60
CA CYS A 59 -18.20 -8.00 -7.74
C CYS A 59 -17.44 -6.82 -8.35
N TYR A 60 -17.13 -6.89 -9.65
CA TYR A 60 -16.46 -5.82 -10.36
C TYR A 60 -17.24 -4.50 -10.32
N ARG A 61 -18.55 -4.55 -10.63
CA ARG A 61 -19.42 -3.35 -10.60
C ARG A 61 -19.52 -2.75 -9.19
N LEU A 62 -19.70 -3.60 -8.17
CA LEU A 62 -19.77 -3.15 -6.77
C LEU A 62 -18.44 -2.55 -6.30
N ALA A 63 -17.29 -3.16 -6.63
CA ALA A 63 -15.97 -2.62 -6.28
C ALA A 63 -15.79 -1.18 -6.82
N ARG A 64 -16.23 -0.92 -8.06
CA ARG A 64 -16.15 0.42 -8.65
C ARG A 64 -16.97 1.48 -7.92
N VAL A 65 -18.13 1.12 -7.37
CA VAL A 65 -18.95 2.06 -6.57
C VAL A 65 -18.16 2.56 -5.36
N PHE A 66 -17.32 1.69 -4.78
CA PHE A 66 -16.50 2.01 -3.59
C PHE A 66 -15.07 2.47 -3.94
N GLY A 67 -14.79 2.78 -5.22
CA GLY A 67 -13.48 3.29 -5.64
C GLY A 67 -12.32 2.30 -5.49
N MET A 68 -12.61 0.99 -5.44
CA MET A 68 -11.61 -0.06 -5.27
C MET A 68 -11.51 -0.99 -6.47
N THR A 69 -10.42 -1.77 -6.55
CA THR A 69 -10.28 -2.82 -7.55
C THR A 69 -11.11 -4.06 -7.16
N LEU A 70 -11.42 -4.91 -8.14
CA LEU A 70 -12.04 -6.20 -7.88
C LEU A 70 -11.19 -7.04 -6.90
N SER A 71 -9.86 -7.01 -7.06
CA SER A 71 -8.93 -7.73 -6.19
C SER A 71 -9.01 -7.27 -4.73
N ASP A 72 -9.18 -5.96 -4.51
CA ASP A 72 -9.32 -5.41 -3.16
C ASP A 72 -10.63 -5.88 -2.51
N LEU A 73 -11.75 -5.85 -3.27
CA LEU A 73 -13.03 -6.33 -2.77
C LEU A 73 -12.99 -7.81 -2.41
N ILE A 74 -12.39 -8.65 -3.26
CA ILE A 74 -12.25 -10.09 -2.99
C ILE A 74 -11.36 -10.33 -1.77
N SER A 75 -10.24 -9.61 -1.64
CA SER A 75 -9.35 -9.73 -0.47
C SER A 75 -10.07 -9.38 0.84
N LEU A 76 -10.92 -8.35 0.82
CA LEU A 76 -11.76 -7.99 1.96
C LEU A 76 -12.79 -9.08 2.27
N ALA A 77 -13.45 -9.62 1.25
CA ALA A 77 -14.45 -10.67 1.40
C ALA A 77 -13.84 -12.01 1.87
N GLU A 78 -12.58 -12.30 1.52
CA GLU A 78 -11.83 -13.45 2.05
C GLU A 78 -11.41 -13.28 3.53
N GLY A 79 -11.75 -12.16 4.16
CA GLY A 79 -11.38 -11.89 5.55
C GLY A 79 -9.88 -11.67 5.75
N ARG A 80 -9.12 -11.42 4.70
CA ARG A 80 -7.69 -11.10 4.76
C ARG A 80 -7.49 -9.66 5.21
N THR A 81 -7.70 -9.42 6.50
CA THR A 81 -7.62 -8.08 7.09
C THR A 81 -6.22 -7.64 7.44
N ALA A 82 -5.25 -8.57 7.46
CA ALA A 82 -3.85 -8.28 7.76
C ALA A 82 -2.90 -9.17 6.94
N HIS A 83 -1.82 -8.56 6.46
CA HIS A 83 -0.73 -9.23 5.77
C HIS A 83 0.52 -9.16 6.64
N LEU A 84 1.09 -10.32 6.99
CA LEU A 84 2.35 -10.40 7.70
C LEU A 84 3.47 -10.66 6.71
N VAL A 85 4.52 -9.84 6.76
CA VAL A 85 5.76 -10.04 6.01
C VAL A 85 6.93 -10.02 6.97
N ALA A 86 7.95 -10.81 6.68
CA ALA A 86 9.21 -10.77 7.40
C ALA A 86 10.07 -9.60 6.91
N GLU A 87 10.86 -9.05 7.81
CA GLU A 87 11.86 -8.02 7.48
C GLU A 87 13.00 -8.64 6.65
N GLU A 88 13.36 -7.99 5.58
CA GLU A 88 14.57 -8.29 4.80
C GLU A 88 15.67 -7.28 5.14
N ARG A 89 16.92 -7.74 5.14
CA ARG A 89 18.10 -6.91 5.42
C ARG A 89 19.09 -6.96 4.28
N TYR A 90 19.59 -5.82 3.86
CA TYR A 90 20.62 -5.72 2.83
C TYR A 90 21.48 -4.47 3.02
N ARG A 91 22.56 -4.36 2.24
CA ARG A 91 23.45 -3.19 2.23
C ARG A 91 23.66 -2.69 0.80
N SER A 92 23.72 -1.37 0.64
CA SER A 92 24.02 -0.71 -0.63
C SER A 92 24.59 0.70 -0.36
N GLY A 93 25.62 1.13 -1.09
CA GLY A 93 26.17 2.48 -1.02
C GLY A 93 26.63 2.92 0.38
N GLY A 94 27.07 1.99 1.24
CA GLY A 94 27.40 2.26 2.63
C GLY A 94 26.22 2.31 3.58
N PHE A 95 24.97 2.18 3.07
CA PHE A 95 23.76 2.11 3.87
C PHE A 95 23.43 0.68 4.27
N ALA A 96 22.94 0.49 5.49
CA ALA A 96 22.31 -0.74 5.96
C ALA A 96 20.79 -0.55 5.98
N PHE A 97 20.09 -1.38 5.24
CA PHE A 97 18.63 -1.32 5.06
C PHE A 97 17.93 -2.46 5.78
N ARG A 98 16.76 -2.15 6.36
CA ARG A 98 15.75 -3.07 6.86
C ARG A 98 14.46 -2.76 6.12
N ARG A 99 13.95 -3.72 5.35
CA ARG A 99 12.84 -3.52 4.43
C ARG A 99 11.67 -4.43 4.76
N VAL A 100 10.45 -3.89 4.68
CA VAL A 100 9.21 -4.64 4.57
C VAL A 100 8.50 -4.22 3.28
N ALA A 101 7.95 -5.17 2.53
CA ALA A 101 7.31 -4.89 1.26
C ALA A 101 5.91 -5.53 1.18
N TYR A 102 4.95 -4.74 0.74
CA TYR A 102 3.58 -5.14 0.43
C TYR A 102 3.28 -4.87 -1.05
N GLY A 103 2.09 -5.22 -1.51
CA GLY A 103 1.74 -5.10 -2.94
C GLY A 103 1.88 -3.68 -3.52
N ASN A 104 1.55 -2.66 -2.73
CA ASN A 104 1.51 -1.25 -3.16
C ASN A 104 2.46 -0.31 -2.40
N ILE A 105 3.11 -0.80 -1.34
CA ILE A 105 4.01 0.00 -0.51
C ILE A 105 5.25 -0.81 -0.11
N ARG A 106 6.41 -0.17 -0.08
CA ARG A 106 7.65 -0.67 0.53
C ARG A 106 8.11 0.34 1.56
N CYS A 107 8.39 -0.12 2.77
CA CYS A 107 8.93 0.71 3.83
C CYS A 107 10.34 0.23 4.19
N MET A 108 11.25 1.16 4.35
CA MET A 108 12.65 0.89 4.69
C MET A 108 13.09 1.78 5.84
N ALA A 109 13.73 1.17 6.83
CA ALA A 109 14.57 1.89 7.76
C ALA A 109 16.03 1.76 7.27
N ALA A 110 16.73 2.85 7.15
CA ALA A 110 18.12 2.87 6.70
C ALA A 110 19.02 3.57 7.73
N THR A 111 20.22 3.04 7.93
CA THR A 111 21.28 3.69 8.70
C THR A 111 22.52 3.79 7.85
N ALA A 112 23.25 4.88 7.98
CA ALA A 112 24.52 5.06 7.28
C ALA A 112 25.49 5.94 8.06
N PRO A 113 26.81 5.65 8.03
CA PRO A 113 27.82 6.47 8.63
C PRO A 113 28.04 7.76 7.81
N LYS A 114 28.64 8.76 8.44
CA LYS A 114 29.11 9.97 7.74
C LYS A 114 29.97 9.60 6.52
N GLY A 115 29.77 10.29 5.42
CA GLY A 115 30.46 10.10 4.14
C GLY A 115 29.91 8.98 3.27
N ALA A 116 28.92 8.22 3.72
CA ALA A 116 28.24 7.27 2.86
C ALA A 116 27.48 8.01 1.74
N ARG A 117 27.49 7.41 0.53
CA ARG A 117 26.82 7.97 -0.64
C ARG A 117 26.11 6.87 -1.40
N LEU A 118 24.86 7.12 -1.74
CA LEU A 118 24.06 6.22 -2.55
C LEU A 118 23.49 7.01 -3.72
N SER A 119 24.02 6.72 -4.92
CA SER A 119 23.54 7.31 -6.18
C SER A 119 22.78 6.28 -6.96
N THR A 120 21.70 6.70 -7.59
CA THR A 120 20.86 5.83 -8.43
C THR A 120 20.46 4.55 -7.67
N PRO A 121 19.72 4.66 -6.57
CA PRO A 121 19.09 3.48 -6.02
C PRO A 121 18.25 2.82 -7.12
N GLU A 122 18.05 1.51 -7.02
CA GLU A 122 17.40 0.68 -8.05
C GLU A 122 16.28 1.39 -8.79
N LEU A 123 16.28 1.33 -10.12
CA LEU A 123 15.25 1.90 -10.99
C LEU A 123 13.85 1.52 -10.48
N HIS A 124 13.21 2.45 -9.82
CA HIS A 124 11.88 2.25 -9.28
C HIS A 124 10.86 2.41 -10.38
N LYS A 125 10.09 1.37 -10.60
CA LYS A 125 9.01 1.39 -11.58
C LYS A 125 7.89 2.25 -11.04
N ASP A 126 7.77 3.51 -11.53
CA ASP A 126 6.58 4.35 -11.36
C ASP A 126 6.04 4.43 -9.91
N ASP A 127 6.95 4.71 -8.97
CA ASP A 127 6.65 4.90 -7.57
C ASP A 127 6.88 6.36 -7.15
N TYR A 128 6.15 6.83 -6.15
CA TYR A 128 6.58 7.97 -5.35
C TYR A 128 7.49 7.48 -4.24
N GLU A 129 8.55 8.21 -3.97
CA GLU A 129 9.39 8.00 -2.80
C GLU A 129 9.20 9.12 -1.79
N LEU A 130 9.01 8.73 -0.53
CA LEU A 130 9.05 9.61 0.62
C LEU A 130 10.31 9.29 1.41
N LEU A 131 11.13 10.30 1.68
CA LEU A 131 12.29 10.23 2.54
C LEU A 131 12.05 11.07 3.79
N TRP A 132 12.29 10.52 4.97
CA TRP A 132 12.17 11.21 6.25
C TRP A 132 13.43 11.00 7.10
N VAL A 133 14.08 12.10 7.49
CA VAL A 133 15.27 12.06 8.34
C VAL A 133 14.84 11.95 9.81
N ARG A 134 15.30 10.89 10.47
CA ARG A 134 15.05 10.63 11.90
C ARG A 134 16.20 11.07 12.78
N LYS A 135 17.43 10.94 12.29
CA LYS A 135 18.68 11.33 12.98
C LYS A 135 19.73 11.71 11.96
N GLY A 136 20.66 12.58 12.33
CA GLY A 136 21.78 13.03 11.49
C GLY A 136 21.37 14.03 10.43
N ARG A 137 22.26 14.29 9.48
CA ARG A 137 22.03 15.22 8.36
C ARG A 137 22.46 14.60 7.05
N ILE A 138 21.72 14.85 6.01
CA ILE A 138 22.03 14.41 4.66
C ILE A 138 21.85 15.56 3.66
N ASN A 139 22.67 15.56 2.60
CA ASN A 139 22.35 16.25 1.36
C ASN A 139 21.61 15.29 0.43
N PHE A 140 20.46 15.71 -0.05
CA PHE A 140 19.65 14.99 -1.01
C PHE A 140 19.68 15.74 -2.34
N HIS A 141 20.23 15.10 -3.38
CA HIS A 141 20.46 15.69 -4.67
C HIS A 141 19.44 15.18 -5.69
N LEU A 142 18.78 16.10 -6.34
CA LEU A 142 17.99 15.90 -7.57
C LEU A 142 18.72 16.59 -8.74
N PRO A 143 18.36 16.34 -10.01
CA PRO A 143 19.09 16.89 -11.16
C PRO A 143 19.24 18.41 -11.18
N ASN A 144 18.26 19.12 -10.61
CA ASN A 144 18.20 20.59 -10.69
C ASN A 144 18.10 21.26 -9.30
N GLU A 145 18.16 20.50 -8.22
CA GLU A 145 18.01 21.02 -6.86
C GLU A 145 18.69 20.14 -5.81
N ASP A 146 19.22 20.79 -4.79
CA ASP A 146 19.85 20.16 -3.63
C ASP A 146 19.08 20.52 -2.36
N HIS A 147 18.85 19.54 -1.50
CA HIS A 147 18.14 19.72 -0.25
C HIS A 147 18.99 19.25 0.92
N LEU A 148 19.33 20.16 1.84
CA LEU A 148 19.86 19.80 3.14
C LEU A 148 18.71 19.36 4.03
N LEU A 149 18.69 18.10 4.43
CA LEU A 149 17.66 17.53 5.28
C LEU A 149 18.19 17.22 6.66
N GLU A 150 17.45 17.69 7.67
CA GLU A 150 17.76 17.56 9.10
C GLU A 150 16.66 16.73 9.80
N PRO A 151 16.89 16.30 11.07
CA PRO A 151 15.91 15.52 11.81
C PRO A 151 14.53 16.17 11.86
N GLY A 152 13.50 15.41 11.53
CA GLY A 152 12.11 15.86 11.43
C GLY A 152 11.70 16.32 10.04
N MET A 153 12.66 16.59 9.15
CA MET A 153 12.35 16.97 7.76
C MET A 153 12.03 15.74 6.90
N SER A 154 11.17 15.94 5.92
CA SER A 154 10.83 14.92 4.91
C SER A 154 10.69 15.56 3.54
N ILE A 155 10.96 14.78 2.51
CA ILE A 155 10.74 15.15 1.10
C ILE A 155 10.03 14.01 0.39
N GLN A 156 9.14 14.35 -0.53
CA GLN A 156 8.50 13.40 -1.44
C GLN A 156 8.82 13.79 -2.87
N PHE A 157 9.18 12.83 -3.68
CA PHE A 157 9.52 13.03 -5.08
C PHE A 157 9.10 11.82 -5.94
N ASP A 158 9.19 11.98 -7.27
CA ASP A 158 8.99 10.91 -8.22
C ASP A 158 10.25 10.05 -8.29
N ALA A 159 10.18 8.79 -7.91
CA ALA A 159 11.33 7.90 -7.85
C ALA A 159 11.93 7.52 -9.23
N LEU A 160 11.27 7.91 -10.33
CA LEU A 160 11.86 7.84 -11.68
C LEU A 160 12.96 8.89 -11.86
N ILE A 161 12.98 9.96 -11.06
CA ILE A 161 13.99 11.00 -11.14
C ILE A 161 15.29 10.48 -10.49
N SER A 162 16.41 10.64 -11.21
CA SER A 162 17.73 10.32 -10.66
C SER A 162 17.99 11.12 -9.39
N HIS A 163 18.44 10.46 -8.33
CA HIS A 163 18.67 11.10 -7.05
C HIS A 163 19.86 10.49 -6.32
N THR A 164 20.43 11.24 -5.39
CA THR A 164 21.58 10.82 -4.59
C THR A 164 21.40 11.22 -3.13
N TYR A 165 21.71 10.29 -2.25
CA TYR A 165 21.84 10.52 -0.81
C TYR A 165 23.31 10.69 -0.48
N GLU A 166 23.69 11.80 0.16
CA GLU A 166 25.01 12.06 0.69
C GLU A 166 24.93 12.31 2.19
N VAL A 167 25.57 11.47 2.99
CA VAL A 167 25.46 11.50 4.45
C VAL A 167 26.51 12.46 5.03
N LEU A 168 26.06 13.58 5.59
CA LEU A 168 26.92 14.59 6.23
C LEU A 168 27.21 14.25 7.70
N GLU A 169 26.27 13.62 8.38
CA GLU A 169 26.38 13.09 9.75
C GLU A 169 25.73 11.72 9.80
N GLU A 170 26.26 10.81 10.65
CA GLU A 170 25.65 9.48 10.84
C GLU A 170 24.13 9.60 10.97
N CYS A 171 23.40 8.89 10.11
CA CYS A 171 21.97 9.10 9.93
C CYS A 171 21.12 7.86 10.13
N GLU A 172 19.87 8.12 10.52
CA GLU A 172 18.76 7.19 10.50
C GLU A 172 17.65 7.78 9.63
N LEU A 173 17.26 7.03 8.62
CA LEU A 173 16.26 7.43 7.63
C LEU A 173 15.08 6.47 7.63
N PHE A 174 13.91 7.00 7.36
CA PHE A 174 12.75 6.20 6.94
C PHE A 174 12.43 6.55 5.49
N ILE A 175 12.30 5.52 4.66
CA ILE A 175 12.01 5.66 3.23
C ILE A 175 10.77 4.83 2.94
N ALA A 176 9.80 5.41 2.22
CA ALA A 176 8.63 4.71 1.76
C ALA A 176 8.47 4.87 0.25
N HIS A 177 8.35 3.74 -0.46
CA HIS A 177 7.99 3.72 -1.87
C HIS A 177 6.51 3.38 -1.98
N ILE A 178 5.75 4.24 -2.63
CA ILE A 178 4.32 4.12 -2.83
C ILE A 178 4.07 3.97 -4.33
N ARG A 179 3.58 2.80 -4.74
CA ARG A 179 3.26 2.56 -6.15
C ARG A 179 2.18 3.54 -6.62
N LYS A 180 2.43 4.23 -7.72
CA LYS A 180 1.41 5.04 -8.38
C LYS A 180 0.28 4.14 -8.88
N GLY A 181 -0.96 4.51 -8.58
CA GLY A 181 -2.12 3.84 -9.15
C GLY A 181 -2.08 3.96 -10.68
N LYS A 182 -2.41 2.89 -11.40
CA LYS A 182 -2.57 2.99 -12.85
C LYS A 182 -3.62 4.08 -13.13
N ARG A 183 -3.22 5.14 -13.81
CA ARG A 183 -4.17 6.07 -14.43
C ARG A 183 -4.76 5.31 -15.61
N PHE A 184 -6.04 4.99 -15.53
CA PHE A 184 -6.81 4.46 -16.66
C PHE A 184 -7.25 5.61 -17.55
#